data_1e811f7ded24a61ed6bf1bbf832c44f7
#
_entry.id   1e811f7ded24a61ed6bf1bbf832c44f7
#
_cell.length_a   1.000
_cell.length_b   1.000
_cell.length_c   1.000
_cell.angle_alpha   90.00
_cell.angle_beta   90.00
_cell.angle_gamma   90.00
#
_symmetry.space_group_name_H-M   'P 1'
#
loop_
_entity.id
_entity.type
_entity.pdbx_description
1 polymer ?
#
loop_
_entity_poly.entity_id
_entity_poly.type
_entity_poly.pdbx_seq_one_letter_code
_entity_poly.pdbx_strand_id
1 'polypeptide(L)'
;MEHTTSKLSRRHFLETTSLAAAAVTILPSKVIAGMGYVPPSDKLNIAGIGVGGMGFNNLTNMATENIVALCDVDWNYAERNSFRKWPNAPKYQDYRVMFDKQKDIDAVMIATPDHSHALPAMLAMRAGKHVYLQKPLTHSVYEARVLAETARRYGVATQMGNQGNSGEGIRRICEWIWAGTIGEITKVDAWTNRPIWPQGLERPAKEMRVPKTLNWDLFIGPAKFRPYNEVYTPWNWRGWWDFGTGALGDMACHILDPVFKALKLKYATAVEASSTPINTESPPNAEMVTYWFPQRDNLPKVAMPEVKVTWYDGGLMPERPTELKDGEPMGDWNGGVIFHGSKGKIMCGCYAANPTLLPTSEMETFKEPEKTIRRIPNAETNGHEQDWIRAAKESKDNRVEASSNFSYAGPLTEMVLMGVLAVRLEDLKKRLLWDGENMRFANMNHSEQIRVITSNKFEVVNGDPKFNTKYDTIPALASAEEWIRHNYRDGWEQI
;
A
#
# COMPACT_ATOMS: atom_id res chain seq x y z
N MET A 1 10.65 84.23 -12.88
CA MET A 1 11.32 82.91 -12.75
C MET A 1 10.29 81.86 -13.11
N GLU A 2 10.36 81.45 -14.39
CA GLU A 2 9.44 80.42 -14.94
C GLU A 2 9.98 79.03 -14.66
N HIS A 3 9.18 78.22 -14.01
CA HIS A 3 9.43 76.77 -13.84
C HIS A 3 8.92 76.02 -15.09
N THR A 4 9.78 75.65 -15.96
CA THR A 4 9.52 74.74 -17.09
C THR A 4 9.54 73.29 -16.59
N THR A 5 8.37 72.69 -16.44
CA THR A 5 8.20 71.26 -16.25
C THR A 5 8.31 70.54 -17.60
N SER A 6 9.44 69.84 -17.84
CA SER A 6 9.60 69.00 -19.03
C SER A 6 8.72 67.75 -18.88
N LYS A 7 7.70 67.65 -19.75
CA LYS A 7 6.89 66.41 -19.89
C LYS A 7 7.72 65.38 -20.66
N LEU A 8 8.15 64.31 -19.96
CA LEU A 8 8.72 63.11 -20.62
C LEU A 8 7.71 62.52 -21.60
N SER A 9 8.10 62.45 -22.87
CA SER A 9 7.25 61.90 -23.94
C SER A 9 7.10 60.36 -23.78
N ARG A 10 5.94 59.82 -24.13
CA ARG A 10 5.67 58.37 -24.16
C ARG A 10 6.70 57.56 -24.93
N ARG A 11 7.35 58.21 -25.93
CA ARG A 11 8.39 57.60 -26.75
C ARG A 11 9.69 57.37 -25.97
N HIS A 12 10.08 58.31 -25.11
CA HIS A 12 11.29 58.22 -24.28
C HIS A 12 11.13 57.24 -23.12
N PHE A 13 9.90 57.02 -22.63
CA PHE A 13 9.58 56.00 -21.63
C PHE A 13 9.65 54.59 -22.21
N LEU A 14 9.22 54.40 -23.48
CA LEU A 14 9.29 53.12 -24.17
C LEU A 14 10.71 52.74 -24.59
N GLU A 15 11.57 53.70 -24.91
CA GLU A 15 12.98 53.46 -25.22
C GLU A 15 13.80 53.09 -23.99
N THR A 16 13.52 53.69 -22.84
CA THR A 16 14.17 53.32 -21.53
C THR A 16 13.67 52.00 -20.95
N THR A 17 12.40 51.63 -21.14
CA THR A 17 11.86 50.34 -20.70
C THR A 17 12.30 49.18 -21.61
N SER A 18 12.55 49.42 -22.92
CA SER A 18 13.04 48.37 -23.82
C SER A 18 14.51 48.00 -23.57
N LEU A 19 15.33 48.91 -23.07
CA LEU A 19 16.72 48.63 -22.69
C LEU A 19 16.82 47.90 -21.30
N ALA A 20 15.87 48.08 -20.39
CA ALA A 20 15.81 47.35 -19.12
C ALA A 20 15.23 45.92 -19.29
N ALA A 21 14.37 45.73 -20.29
CA ALA A 21 13.82 44.40 -20.60
C ALA A 21 14.81 43.47 -21.32
N ALA A 22 15.87 44.00 -21.93
CA ALA A 22 16.90 43.19 -22.59
C ALA A 22 17.93 42.55 -21.64
N ALA A 23 17.86 42.86 -20.31
CA ALA A 23 18.77 42.31 -19.32
C ALA A 23 18.24 41.06 -18.60
N VAL A 24 16.97 40.68 -18.81
CA VAL A 24 16.41 39.40 -18.29
C VAL A 24 16.39 38.41 -19.44
N THR A 25 17.53 37.81 -19.72
CA THR A 25 17.57 36.62 -20.60
C THR A 25 16.92 35.47 -19.85
N ILE A 26 15.63 35.22 -20.09
CA ILE A 26 14.99 33.96 -19.70
C ILE A 26 15.62 32.92 -20.62
N LEU A 27 16.68 32.26 -20.13
CA LEU A 27 17.21 31.08 -20.80
C LEU A 27 16.11 30.02 -20.74
N PRO A 28 15.68 29.47 -21.89
CA PRO A 28 14.76 28.34 -21.87
C PRO A 28 15.33 27.23 -20.98
N SER A 29 14.53 26.62 -20.10
CA SER A 29 14.94 25.55 -19.21
C SER A 29 15.69 24.41 -19.92
N LYS A 30 15.40 24.17 -21.20
CA LYS A 30 16.06 23.19 -22.07
C LYS A 30 17.56 23.50 -22.36
N VAL A 31 18.03 24.72 -22.19
CA VAL A 31 19.46 25.08 -22.45
C VAL A 31 20.30 24.71 -21.21
N ILE A 32 19.74 24.75 -20.01
CA ILE A 32 20.42 24.34 -18.79
C ILE A 32 20.38 22.81 -18.63
N ALA A 33 19.31 22.15 -19.11
CA ALA A 33 19.14 20.69 -19.08
C ALA A 33 20.18 19.93 -19.92
N GLY A 34 20.82 20.58 -20.91
CA GLY A 34 21.90 19.98 -21.73
C GLY A 34 23.14 19.55 -20.96
N MET A 35 23.28 19.94 -19.67
CA MET A 35 24.36 19.54 -18.77
C MET A 35 23.93 18.54 -17.68
N GLY A 36 22.74 17.92 -17.80
CA GLY A 36 22.19 16.99 -16.81
C GLY A 36 21.63 17.68 -15.55
N TYR A 37 21.55 19.00 -15.52
CA TYR A 37 20.95 19.76 -14.42
C TYR A 37 19.46 20.04 -14.69
N VAL A 38 18.60 19.65 -13.74
CA VAL A 38 17.16 19.96 -13.77
C VAL A 38 16.94 21.24 -12.96
N PRO A 39 16.42 22.33 -13.57
CA PRO A 39 16.13 23.57 -12.85
C PRO A 39 15.16 23.33 -11.67
N PRO A 40 15.28 24.04 -10.56
CA PRO A 40 14.35 23.91 -9.43
C PRO A 40 12.87 24.13 -9.82
N SER A 41 12.58 24.95 -10.83
CA SER A 41 11.24 25.19 -11.38
C SER A 41 10.62 23.97 -12.08
N ASP A 42 11.45 23.02 -12.53
CA ASP A 42 11.00 21.81 -13.22
C ASP A 42 10.90 20.60 -12.28
N LYS A 43 11.20 20.82 -10.98
CA LYS A 43 11.08 19.82 -9.94
C LYS A 43 9.72 19.92 -9.24
N LEU A 44 9.18 18.76 -8.83
CA LEU A 44 8.02 18.73 -7.95
C LEU A 44 8.39 19.16 -6.53
N ASN A 45 7.53 19.93 -5.90
CA ASN A 45 7.58 20.22 -4.48
C ASN A 45 6.84 19.11 -3.72
N ILE A 46 7.60 18.20 -3.11
CA ILE A 46 7.05 17.02 -2.41
C ILE A 46 7.04 17.27 -0.90
N ALA A 47 5.88 17.05 -0.29
CA ALA A 47 5.75 16.96 1.16
C ALA A 47 5.69 15.49 1.61
N GLY A 48 6.34 15.17 2.74
CA GLY A 48 6.28 13.85 3.35
C GLY A 48 5.37 13.82 4.58
N ILE A 49 4.54 12.78 4.71
CA ILE A 49 3.67 12.53 5.86
C ILE A 49 3.98 11.11 6.39
N GLY A 50 4.39 10.98 7.67
CA GLY A 50 4.93 9.74 8.20
C GLY A 50 6.35 9.52 7.70
N VAL A 51 7.29 10.38 8.11
CA VAL A 51 8.62 10.49 7.51
C VAL A 51 9.72 9.75 8.28
N GLY A 52 9.36 8.97 9.30
CA GLY A 52 10.24 7.98 9.93
C GLY A 52 10.44 6.76 9.01
N GLY A 53 10.79 5.62 9.49
CA GLY A 53 10.83 4.31 8.83
C GLY A 53 10.85 4.28 7.29
N MET A 54 9.84 3.66 6.69
CA MET A 54 9.71 3.55 5.23
C MET A 54 9.56 4.91 4.55
N GLY A 55 8.91 5.88 5.18
CA GLY A 55 8.77 7.23 4.60
C GLY A 55 10.12 7.91 4.36
N PHE A 56 11.12 7.67 5.23
CA PHE A 56 12.49 8.13 4.98
C PHE A 56 13.09 7.52 3.71
N ASN A 57 12.90 6.21 3.51
CA ASN A 57 13.42 5.52 2.32
C ASN A 57 12.76 6.05 1.05
N ASN A 58 11.42 6.19 1.05
CA ASN A 58 10.70 6.73 -0.10
C ASN A 58 11.12 8.18 -0.42
N LEU A 59 11.19 9.07 0.58
CA LEU A 59 11.67 10.44 0.34
C LEU A 59 13.13 10.47 -0.15
N THR A 60 13.96 9.53 0.30
CA THR A 60 15.34 9.40 -0.20
C THR A 60 15.36 9.04 -1.69
N ASN A 61 14.50 8.12 -2.12
CA ASN A 61 14.33 7.73 -3.51
C ASN A 61 13.72 8.85 -4.38
N MET A 62 13.02 9.81 -3.74
CA MET A 62 12.43 10.99 -4.37
C MET A 62 13.31 12.25 -4.29
N ALA A 63 14.53 12.16 -3.77
CA ALA A 63 15.42 13.32 -3.57
C ALA A 63 15.95 13.95 -4.87
N THR A 64 15.54 13.48 -6.04
CA THR A 64 15.67 14.17 -7.32
C THR A 64 14.79 15.42 -7.39
N GLU A 65 13.75 15.47 -6.57
CA GLU A 65 12.76 16.54 -6.47
C GLU A 65 13.02 17.43 -5.23
N ASN A 66 12.23 18.48 -5.04
CA ASN A 66 12.31 19.34 -3.87
C ASN A 66 11.52 18.74 -2.71
N ILE A 67 12.15 18.48 -1.57
CA ILE A 67 11.45 18.09 -0.35
C ILE A 67 11.14 19.36 0.45
N VAL A 68 9.88 19.81 0.41
CA VAL A 68 9.48 21.15 0.89
C VAL A 68 8.82 21.17 2.25
N ALA A 69 8.33 20.02 2.74
CA ALA A 69 7.72 19.92 4.09
C ALA A 69 7.80 18.49 4.62
N LEU A 70 7.90 18.36 5.94
CA LEU A 70 7.95 17.08 6.64
C LEU A 70 6.91 17.06 7.76
N CYS A 71 6.07 16.01 7.80
CA CYS A 71 5.06 15.85 8.83
C CYS A 71 5.20 14.47 9.49
N ASP A 72 5.30 14.45 10.82
CA ASP A 72 5.31 13.22 11.61
C ASP A 72 4.79 13.50 13.02
N VAL A 73 3.98 12.59 13.54
CA VAL A 73 3.41 12.73 14.89
C VAL A 73 4.42 12.38 15.99
N ASP A 74 5.49 11.62 15.66
CA ASP A 74 6.60 11.30 16.57
C ASP A 74 7.90 11.96 16.10
N TRP A 75 8.17 13.13 16.63
CA TRP A 75 9.34 13.90 16.25
C TRP A 75 10.66 13.23 16.64
N ASN A 76 10.70 12.46 17.73
CA ASN A 76 11.90 11.72 18.09
C ASN A 76 12.21 10.62 17.07
N TYR A 77 11.18 9.96 16.52
CA TYR A 77 11.36 8.95 15.49
C TYR A 77 11.80 9.57 14.16
N ALA A 78 11.17 10.66 13.74
CA ALA A 78 11.52 11.38 12.51
C ALA A 78 12.91 12.06 12.57
N GLU A 79 13.34 12.54 13.77
CA GLU A 79 14.65 13.17 13.97
C GLU A 79 15.82 12.23 13.68
N ARG A 80 15.64 10.92 13.85
CA ARG A 80 16.71 9.95 13.63
C ARG A 80 17.24 9.93 12.20
N ASN A 81 16.42 10.35 11.22
CA ASN A 81 16.74 10.29 9.80
C ASN A 81 16.21 11.49 9.00
N SER A 82 14.90 11.60 8.73
CA SER A 82 14.35 12.60 7.81
C SER A 82 14.60 14.05 8.23
N PHE A 83 14.42 14.39 9.50
CA PHE A 83 14.63 15.75 9.96
C PHE A 83 16.11 16.17 9.86
N ARG A 84 17.04 15.23 10.06
CA ARG A 84 18.48 15.48 9.88
C ARG A 84 18.85 15.61 8.42
N LYS A 85 18.22 14.81 7.53
CA LYS A 85 18.55 14.84 6.10
C LYS A 85 18.03 16.10 5.42
N TRP A 86 16.87 16.60 5.84
CA TRP A 86 16.26 17.84 5.32
C TRP A 86 16.05 18.87 6.45
N PRO A 87 17.13 19.44 7.03
CA PRO A 87 17.04 20.30 8.21
C PRO A 87 16.27 21.60 7.95
N ASN A 88 16.29 22.08 6.70
CA ASN A 88 15.67 23.32 6.28
C ASN A 88 14.19 23.17 5.91
N ALA A 89 13.69 21.94 5.72
CA ALA A 89 12.28 21.72 5.44
C ALA A 89 11.43 22.01 6.67
N PRO A 90 10.36 22.83 6.58
CA PRO A 90 9.40 23.04 7.66
C PRO A 90 8.86 21.71 8.20
N LYS A 91 8.68 21.63 9.52
CA LYS A 91 8.27 20.44 10.26
C LYS A 91 6.90 20.64 10.88
N TYR A 92 6.04 19.63 10.73
CA TYR A 92 4.66 19.65 11.22
C TYR A 92 4.35 18.38 11.99
N GLN A 93 3.50 18.43 13.01
CA GLN A 93 2.93 17.22 13.63
C GLN A 93 1.58 16.84 12.99
N ASP A 94 0.83 17.83 12.52
CA ASP A 94 -0.49 17.66 11.92
C ASP A 94 -0.42 17.99 10.41
N TYR A 95 -0.75 17.03 9.55
CA TYR A 95 -0.76 17.22 8.10
C TYR A 95 -1.80 18.26 7.66
N ARG A 96 -2.90 18.45 8.40
CA ARG A 96 -3.92 19.48 8.12
C ARG A 96 -3.33 20.88 8.24
N VAL A 97 -2.54 21.10 9.29
CA VAL A 97 -1.79 22.36 9.49
C VAL A 97 -0.72 22.54 8.41
N MET A 98 -0.06 21.44 8.00
CA MET A 98 0.91 21.48 6.89
C MET A 98 0.24 21.97 5.60
N PHE A 99 -0.88 21.38 5.17
CA PHE A 99 -1.60 21.79 3.97
C PHE A 99 -2.14 23.22 4.04
N ASP A 100 -2.51 23.67 5.26
CA ASP A 100 -2.95 25.05 5.45
C ASP A 100 -1.82 26.06 5.30
N LYS A 101 -0.63 25.76 5.78
CA LYS A 101 0.52 26.69 5.78
C LYS A 101 1.40 26.58 4.55
N GLN A 102 1.60 25.40 3.99
CA GLN A 102 2.51 25.12 2.88
C GLN A 102 1.74 25.06 1.56
N LYS A 103 1.63 26.19 0.86
CA LYS A 103 0.78 26.29 -0.34
C LYS A 103 1.47 25.85 -1.64
N ASP A 104 2.78 25.71 -1.64
CA ASP A 104 3.61 25.35 -2.81
C ASP A 104 3.81 23.81 -2.97
N ILE A 105 3.09 22.98 -2.23
CA ILE A 105 3.12 21.52 -2.39
C ILE A 105 2.48 21.15 -3.74
N ASP A 106 3.18 20.35 -4.56
CA ASP A 106 2.67 19.75 -5.79
C ASP A 106 2.24 18.30 -5.57
N ALA A 107 2.93 17.59 -4.69
CA ALA A 107 2.76 16.17 -4.48
C ALA A 107 3.05 15.77 -3.02
N VAL A 108 2.46 14.67 -2.58
CA VAL A 108 2.68 14.13 -1.23
C VAL A 108 3.08 12.67 -1.26
N MET A 109 4.03 12.32 -0.41
CA MET A 109 4.39 10.95 -0.05
C MET A 109 3.83 10.67 1.35
N ILE A 110 3.03 9.60 1.49
CA ILE A 110 2.36 9.21 2.74
C ILE A 110 2.83 7.81 3.14
N ALA A 111 3.38 7.68 4.34
CA ALA A 111 3.86 6.42 4.91
C ALA A 111 3.56 6.33 6.42
N THR A 112 2.35 6.67 6.77
CA THR A 112 1.77 6.55 8.13
C THR A 112 1.38 5.07 8.41
N PRO A 113 0.89 4.71 9.61
CA PRO A 113 0.21 3.43 9.83
C PRO A 113 -1.06 3.28 8.95
N ASP A 114 -1.45 2.03 8.65
CA ASP A 114 -2.50 1.70 7.67
C ASP A 114 -3.81 2.48 7.88
N HIS A 115 -4.28 2.56 9.15
CA HIS A 115 -5.54 3.22 9.52
C HIS A 115 -5.58 4.72 9.24
N SER A 116 -4.44 5.35 9.06
CA SER A 116 -4.32 6.80 8.82
C SER A 116 -3.85 7.14 7.40
N HIS A 117 -3.91 6.20 6.46
CA HIS A 117 -3.57 6.41 5.06
C HIS A 117 -4.61 7.25 4.30
N ALA A 118 -5.88 6.94 4.47
CA ALA A 118 -6.95 7.44 3.61
C ALA A 118 -7.17 8.95 3.71
N LEU A 119 -7.20 9.50 4.91
CA LEU A 119 -7.55 10.91 5.14
C LEU A 119 -6.54 11.90 4.52
N PRO A 120 -5.22 11.81 4.77
CA PRO A 120 -4.26 12.71 4.14
C PRO A 120 -4.20 12.52 2.61
N ALA A 121 -4.39 11.30 2.11
CA ALA A 121 -4.46 11.05 0.67
C ALA A 121 -5.69 11.71 0.03
N MET A 122 -6.85 11.60 0.68
CA MET A 122 -8.08 12.24 0.23
C MET A 122 -7.94 13.77 0.20
N LEU A 123 -7.41 14.36 1.28
CA LEU A 123 -7.19 15.81 1.37
C LEU A 123 -6.25 16.30 0.25
N ALA A 124 -5.15 15.57 0.01
CA ALA A 124 -4.20 15.89 -1.05
C ALA A 124 -4.86 15.85 -2.43
N MET A 125 -5.56 14.76 -2.76
CA MET A 125 -6.21 14.59 -4.07
C MET A 125 -7.30 15.63 -4.32
N ARG A 126 -8.12 15.96 -3.31
CA ARG A 126 -9.14 17.02 -3.39
C ARG A 126 -8.50 18.40 -3.62
N ALA A 127 -7.29 18.61 -3.14
CA ALA A 127 -6.50 19.81 -3.41
C ALA A 127 -5.69 19.76 -4.73
N GLY A 128 -5.94 18.76 -5.59
CA GLY A 128 -5.26 18.59 -6.88
C GLY A 128 -3.80 18.14 -6.78
N LYS A 129 -3.36 17.61 -5.63
CA LYS A 129 -1.97 17.18 -5.41
C LYS A 129 -1.81 15.71 -5.80
N HIS A 130 -0.65 15.35 -6.39
CA HIS A 130 -0.27 13.98 -6.69
C HIS A 130 0.03 13.20 -5.42
N VAL A 131 -0.24 11.88 -5.40
CA VAL A 131 -0.13 11.08 -4.17
C VAL A 131 0.67 9.80 -4.41
N TYR A 132 1.72 9.63 -3.62
CA TYR A 132 2.37 8.33 -3.38
C TYR A 132 1.95 7.85 -1.99
N LEU A 133 1.35 6.67 -1.89
CA LEU A 133 0.78 6.17 -0.63
C LEU A 133 1.31 4.76 -0.34
N GLN A 134 1.83 4.55 0.86
CA GLN A 134 2.31 3.24 1.26
C GLN A 134 1.20 2.16 1.25
N LYS A 135 1.62 0.91 1.18
CA LYS A 135 0.77 -0.28 1.19
C LYS A 135 0.47 -0.72 2.65
N PRO A 136 -0.66 -1.41 2.86
CA PRO A 136 -1.80 -1.50 1.96
C PRO A 136 -2.38 -0.11 1.66
N LEU A 137 -3.05 0.06 0.53
CA LEU A 137 -3.54 1.39 0.14
C LEU A 137 -4.37 2.05 1.25
N THR A 138 -5.20 1.24 1.93
CA THR A 138 -6.09 1.68 3.00
C THR A 138 -6.31 0.59 4.04
N HIS A 139 -6.95 0.94 5.14
CA HIS A 139 -7.33 0.05 6.22
C HIS A 139 -8.69 -0.63 5.99
N SER A 140 -9.55 -0.07 5.18
CA SER A 140 -10.88 -0.61 4.85
C SER A 140 -11.12 -0.70 3.34
N VAL A 141 -12.04 -1.59 2.94
CA VAL A 141 -12.44 -1.78 1.53
C VAL A 141 -13.06 -0.50 0.97
N TYR A 142 -13.92 0.15 1.73
CA TYR A 142 -14.58 1.39 1.33
C TYR A 142 -13.57 2.49 1.00
N GLU A 143 -12.61 2.70 1.89
CA GLU A 143 -11.54 3.69 1.68
C GLU A 143 -10.76 3.42 0.39
N ALA A 144 -10.44 2.15 0.08
CA ALA A 144 -9.70 1.80 -1.15
C ALA A 144 -10.46 2.21 -2.42
N ARG A 145 -11.76 1.97 -2.45
CA ARG A 145 -12.62 2.39 -3.58
C ARG A 145 -12.74 3.89 -3.68
N VAL A 146 -12.99 4.56 -2.57
CA VAL A 146 -13.13 6.02 -2.55
C VAL A 146 -11.85 6.71 -3.00
N LEU A 147 -10.66 6.22 -2.58
CA LEU A 147 -9.39 6.78 -3.05
C LEU A 147 -9.18 6.56 -4.55
N ALA A 148 -9.48 5.36 -5.07
CA ALA A 148 -9.35 5.07 -6.50
C ALA A 148 -10.28 5.95 -7.35
N GLU A 149 -11.52 6.15 -6.91
CA GLU A 149 -12.48 7.02 -7.57
C GLU A 149 -12.08 8.49 -7.50
N THR A 150 -11.61 8.96 -6.35
CA THR A 150 -11.16 10.33 -6.16
C THR A 150 -9.94 10.63 -7.02
N ALA A 151 -8.96 9.73 -7.10
CA ALA A 151 -7.80 9.89 -7.99
C ALA A 151 -8.23 10.11 -9.45
N ARG A 152 -9.17 9.29 -9.93
CA ARG A 152 -9.74 9.40 -11.28
C ARG A 152 -10.49 10.72 -11.47
N ARG A 153 -11.34 11.10 -10.51
CA ARG A 153 -12.15 12.33 -10.57
C ARG A 153 -11.28 13.58 -10.64
N TYR A 154 -10.25 13.67 -9.82
CA TYR A 154 -9.35 14.83 -9.79
C TYR A 154 -8.21 14.76 -10.82
N GLY A 155 -8.00 13.59 -11.44
CA GLY A 155 -7.00 13.39 -12.47
C GLY A 155 -5.58 13.59 -11.98
N VAL A 156 -5.29 13.21 -10.74
CA VAL A 156 -3.96 13.29 -10.14
C VAL A 156 -3.18 11.99 -10.38
N ALA A 157 -1.86 12.08 -10.50
CA ALA A 157 -1.00 10.91 -10.58
C ALA A 157 -0.89 10.25 -9.20
N THR A 158 -1.10 8.94 -9.16
CA THR A 158 -1.05 8.16 -7.92
C THR A 158 -0.15 6.95 -8.04
N GLN A 159 0.40 6.47 -6.92
CA GLN A 159 1.15 5.21 -6.83
C GLN A 159 1.03 4.63 -5.43
N MET A 160 0.74 3.33 -5.32
CA MET A 160 0.88 2.60 -4.06
C MET A 160 2.32 2.12 -3.88
N GLY A 161 2.80 2.03 -2.64
CA GLY A 161 4.17 1.67 -2.29
C GLY A 161 4.47 0.16 -2.33
N ASN A 162 3.89 -0.60 -3.26
CA ASN A 162 4.23 -2.00 -3.50
C ASN A 162 5.30 -2.11 -4.61
N GLN A 163 6.54 -1.77 -4.27
CA GLN A 163 7.63 -1.55 -5.21
C GLN A 163 7.91 -2.72 -6.17
N GLY A 164 7.66 -3.97 -5.78
CA GLY A 164 7.76 -5.15 -6.65
C GLY A 164 6.96 -5.03 -7.94
N ASN A 165 5.87 -4.22 -7.94
CA ASN A 165 5.07 -3.92 -9.12
C ASN A 165 5.87 -3.26 -10.26
N SER A 166 6.94 -2.56 -9.94
CA SER A 166 7.86 -1.96 -10.92
C SER A 166 8.97 -2.92 -11.39
N GLY A 167 9.19 -4.04 -10.68
CA GLY A 167 10.27 -4.99 -10.91
C GLY A 167 10.19 -5.77 -12.22
N GLU A 168 11.31 -6.32 -12.68
CA GLU A 168 11.38 -7.16 -13.88
C GLU A 168 10.62 -8.49 -13.67
N GLY A 169 10.66 -9.06 -12.45
CA GLY A 169 10.06 -10.36 -12.15
C GLY A 169 8.57 -10.43 -12.42
N ILE A 170 7.79 -9.44 -11.98
CA ILE A 170 6.34 -9.42 -12.22
C ILE A 170 6.02 -9.34 -13.72
N ARG A 171 6.85 -8.62 -14.51
CA ARG A 171 6.69 -8.51 -15.96
C ARG A 171 6.94 -9.83 -16.63
N ARG A 172 8.02 -10.51 -16.27
CA ARG A 172 8.35 -11.84 -16.77
C ARG A 172 7.23 -12.85 -16.49
N ILE A 173 6.72 -12.89 -15.25
CA ILE A 173 5.61 -13.76 -14.85
C ILE A 173 4.37 -13.49 -15.71
N CYS A 174 4.00 -12.22 -15.88
CA CYS A 174 2.86 -11.86 -16.74
C CYS A 174 3.07 -12.32 -18.19
N GLU A 175 4.23 -12.03 -18.77
CA GLU A 175 4.55 -12.38 -20.15
C GLU A 175 4.60 -13.89 -20.36
N TRP A 176 5.16 -14.67 -19.43
CA TRP A 176 5.17 -16.13 -19.50
C TRP A 176 3.77 -16.71 -19.43
N ILE A 177 2.94 -16.25 -18.49
CA ILE A 177 1.55 -16.69 -18.34
C ILE A 177 0.73 -16.32 -19.58
N TRP A 178 0.85 -15.07 -20.07
CA TRP A 178 0.09 -14.62 -21.24
C TRP A 178 0.52 -15.28 -22.55
N ALA A 179 1.76 -15.75 -22.61
CA ALA A 179 2.24 -16.58 -23.71
C ALA A 179 1.75 -18.02 -23.64
N GLY A 180 1.12 -18.44 -22.52
CA GLY A 180 0.62 -19.82 -22.32
C GLY A 180 1.71 -20.80 -21.90
N THR A 181 2.85 -20.34 -21.37
CA THR A 181 4.01 -21.17 -21.02
C THR A 181 3.64 -22.35 -20.12
N ILE A 182 2.83 -22.12 -19.09
CA ILE A 182 2.38 -23.19 -18.18
C ILE A 182 0.91 -23.62 -18.41
N GLY A 183 0.27 -23.15 -19.48
CA GLY A 183 -1.12 -23.45 -19.79
C GLY A 183 -2.12 -22.75 -18.85
N GLU A 184 -3.30 -23.36 -18.68
CA GLU A 184 -4.39 -22.85 -17.88
C GLU A 184 -4.08 -22.95 -16.37
N ILE A 185 -4.37 -21.90 -15.62
CA ILE A 185 -4.07 -21.82 -14.18
C ILE A 185 -5.39 -21.84 -13.40
N THR A 186 -5.57 -22.88 -12.59
CA THR A 186 -6.76 -23.07 -11.72
C THR A 186 -6.44 -22.99 -10.24
N LYS A 187 -5.16 -22.99 -9.88
CA LYS A 187 -4.69 -22.93 -8.48
C LYS A 187 -3.44 -22.05 -8.37
N VAL A 188 -3.39 -21.24 -7.30
CA VAL A 188 -2.20 -20.51 -6.88
C VAL A 188 -2.04 -20.66 -5.37
N ASP A 189 -0.83 -20.93 -4.93
CA ASP A 189 -0.44 -20.88 -3.52
C ASP A 189 0.52 -19.71 -3.29
N ALA A 190 0.27 -18.92 -2.25
CA ALA A 190 1.07 -17.75 -1.88
C ALA A 190 1.30 -17.73 -0.38
N TRP A 191 2.51 -17.42 0.06
CA TRP A 191 2.84 -17.46 1.49
C TRP A 191 3.86 -16.41 1.90
N THR A 192 3.91 -16.12 3.22
CA THR A 192 4.94 -15.31 3.85
C THR A 192 5.43 -15.90 5.16
N ASN A 193 6.65 -15.54 5.58
CA ASN A 193 7.18 -15.87 6.91
C ASN A 193 6.70 -14.91 8.02
N ARG A 194 5.82 -13.96 7.70
CA ARG A 194 5.24 -13.00 8.66
C ARG A 194 4.15 -13.66 9.51
N PRO A 195 3.84 -13.10 10.71
CA PRO A 195 4.41 -11.88 11.28
C PRO A 195 5.79 -12.10 11.92
N ILE A 196 6.65 -11.06 11.86
CA ILE A 196 7.88 -10.94 12.66
C ILE A 196 7.72 -9.91 13.78
N TRP A 197 6.55 -9.37 13.93
CA TRP A 197 6.08 -8.54 15.04
C TRP A 197 5.05 -9.31 15.85
N PRO A 198 4.79 -8.91 17.12
CA PRO A 198 3.81 -9.59 17.95
C PRO A 198 2.39 -9.48 17.38
N GLN A 199 1.71 -10.62 17.28
CA GLN A 199 0.28 -10.77 17.02
C GLN A 199 -0.36 -11.71 18.05
N GLY A 200 -1.68 -11.86 18.04
CA GLY A 200 -2.41 -12.65 19.02
C GLY A 200 -2.42 -12.05 20.42
N LEU A 201 -2.10 -10.77 20.56
CA LEU A 201 -1.97 -10.07 21.83
C LEU A 201 -3.31 -9.58 22.35
N GLU A 202 -3.44 -9.57 23.67
CA GLU A 202 -4.52 -8.88 24.38
C GLU A 202 -4.17 -7.40 24.57
N ARG A 203 -5.20 -6.56 24.76
CA ARG A 203 -5.01 -5.14 25.09
C ARG A 203 -4.16 -5.00 26.36
N PRO A 204 -3.12 -4.16 26.36
CA PRO A 204 -2.34 -3.87 27.56
C PRO A 204 -3.22 -3.35 28.68
N ALA A 205 -3.12 -3.98 29.87
CA ALA A 205 -3.87 -3.55 31.03
C ALA A 205 -3.36 -2.25 31.65
N LYS A 206 -2.09 -1.90 31.38
CA LYS A 206 -1.44 -0.72 31.96
C LYS A 206 -1.38 0.41 30.95
N GLU A 207 -1.92 1.55 31.33
CA GLU A 207 -1.68 2.82 30.65
C GLU A 207 -0.26 3.32 30.91
N MET A 208 0.39 3.89 29.91
CA MET A 208 1.72 4.48 30.03
C MET A 208 1.66 5.97 29.70
N ARG A 209 2.64 6.73 30.23
CA ARG A 209 2.77 8.15 29.91
C ARG A 209 3.18 8.33 28.47
N VAL A 210 2.46 9.16 27.72
CA VAL A 210 2.82 9.55 26.36
C VAL A 210 4.18 10.28 26.35
N PRO A 211 5.14 9.87 25.50
CA PRO A 211 6.38 10.62 25.30
C PRO A 211 6.11 12.05 24.85
N LYS A 212 6.90 13.01 25.33
CA LYS A 212 6.70 14.45 25.01
C LYS A 212 6.84 14.78 23.52
N THR A 213 7.53 13.92 22.77
CA THR A 213 7.78 14.07 21.32
C THR A 213 6.70 13.45 20.44
N LEU A 214 5.80 12.65 21.03
CA LEU A 214 4.71 11.95 20.35
C LEU A 214 3.38 12.67 20.61
N ASN A 215 2.67 13.00 19.56
CA ASN A 215 1.27 13.39 19.63
C ASN A 215 0.39 12.15 19.50
N TRP A 216 -0.04 11.59 20.64
CA TRP A 216 -0.80 10.34 20.67
C TRP A 216 -2.19 10.48 20.05
N ASP A 217 -2.85 11.62 20.20
CA ASP A 217 -4.17 11.85 19.60
C ASP A 217 -4.10 11.87 18.07
N LEU A 218 -3.08 12.49 17.50
CA LEU A 218 -2.84 12.47 16.05
C LEU A 218 -2.38 11.11 15.55
N PHE A 219 -1.64 10.31 16.37
CA PHE A 219 -1.29 8.95 16.04
C PHE A 219 -2.53 8.05 15.94
N ILE A 220 -3.42 8.11 16.93
CA ILE A 220 -4.71 7.38 16.90
C ILE A 220 -5.51 7.79 15.66
N GLY A 221 -5.47 9.07 15.28
CA GLY A 221 -6.17 9.55 14.10
C GLY A 221 -7.65 9.17 14.10
N PRO A 222 -8.18 8.55 13.03
CA PRO A 222 -9.58 8.17 12.94
C PRO A 222 -9.98 6.94 13.76
N ALA A 223 -9.01 6.18 14.33
CA ALA A 223 -9.29 4.98 15.10
C ALA A 223 -9.96 5.30 16.44
N LYS A 224 -10.63 4.32 17.04
CA LYS A 224 -11.26 4.44 18.36
C LYS A 224 -10.20 4.81 19.41
N PHE A 225 -10.55 5.73 20.33
CA PHE A 225 -9.62 6.15 21.36
C PHE A 225 -9.18 4.98 22.23
N ARG A 226 -7.90 4.96 22.56
CA ARG A 226 -7.29 4.08 23.56
C ARG A 226 -6.13 4.77 24.26
N PRO A 227 -5.87 4.45 25.55
CA PRO A 227 -4.70 4.93 26.26
C PRO A 227 -3.40 4.51 25.56
N TYR A 228 -2.38 5.33 25.72
CA TYR A 228 -1.07 5.04 25.17
C TYR A 228 -0.40 3.86 25.87
N ASN A 229 0.21 3.01 25.05
CA ASN A 229 1.18 2.02 25.51
C ASN A 229 2.28 1.89 24.43
N GLU A 230 3.52 1.66 24.85
CA GLU A 230 4.67 1.58 23.92
C GLU A 230 4.60 0.38 22.95
N VAL A 231 3.76 -0.62 23.23
CA VAL A 231 3.53 -1.77 22.33
C VAL A 231 2.85 -1.40 21.02
N TYR A 232 2.28 -0.19 20.90
CA TYR A 232 1.62 0.26 19.67
C TYR A 232 2.56 0.93 18.68
N THR A 233 3.67 1.52 19.14
CA THR A 233 4.56 2.36 18.33
C THR A 233 6.03 2.01 18.52
N PRO A 234 6.92 2.39 17.59
CA PRO A 234 6.68 2.96 16.27
C PRO A 234 6.44 1.92 15.17
N TRP A 235 6.64 0.63 15.45
CA TRP A 235 6.63 -0.46 14.47
C TRP A 235 5.46 -1.45 14.67
N ASN A 236 5.09 -1.71 15.93
CA ASN A 236 4.19 -2.81 16.32
C ASN A 236 2.71 -2.53 16.04
N TRP A 237 2.35 -1.32 15.57
CA TRP A 237 0.99 -0.97 15.18
C TRP A 237 0.38 -1.98 14.18
N ARG A 238 1.20 -2.66 13.40
CA ARG A 238 0.79 -3.70 12.43
C ARG A 238 0.02 -4.86 13.06
N GLY A 239 0.35 -5.21 14.30
CA GLY A 239 -0.26 -6.29 15.06
C GLY A 239 -1.52 -5.89 15.82
N TRP A 240 -2.15 -4.75 15.54
CA TRP A 240 -3.33 -4.26 16.23
C TRP A 240 -4.41 -3.88 15.22
N TRP A 241 -5.60 -4.48 15.35
CA TRP A 241 -6.71 -4.26 14.43
C TRP A 241 -7.10 -2.79 14.23
N ASP A 242 -6.93 -1.95 15.25
CA ASP A 242 -7.27 -0.52 15.13
C ASP A 242 -6.26 0.28 14.30
N PHE A 243 -5.04 -0.23 14.08
CA PHE A 243 -3.94 0.51 13.47
C PHE A 243 -3.37 -0.14 12.22
N GLY A 244 -3.46 -1.47 12.13
CA GLY A 244 -2.88 -2.25 11.05
C GLY A 244 -3.76 -3.42 10.63
N THR A 245 -3.31 -4.13 9.62
CA THR A 245 -4.06 -5.18 8.93
C THR A 245 -3.42 -6.56 9.06
N GLY A 246 -2.48 -6.71 10.01
CA GLY A 246 -1.78 -7.97 10.27
C GLY A 246 -0.80 -8.38 9.17
N ALA A 247 -0.34 -9.64 9.25
CA ALA A 247 0.61 -10.20 8.30
C ALA A 247 0.05 -10.26 6.88
N LEU A 248 -1.22 -10.63 6.74
CA LEU A 248 -1.91 -10.66 5.45
C LEU A 248 -1.92 -9.28 4.80
N GLY A 249 -2.43 -8.26 5.48
CA GLY A 249 -2.51 -6.91 4.94
C GLY A 249 -1.14 -6.31 4.61
N ASP A 250 -0.16 -6.52 5.49
CA ASP A 250 1.20 -5.99 5.30
C ASP A 250 1.92 -6.62 4.08
N MET A 251 1.78 -7.94 3.86
CA MET A 251 2.58 -8.67 2.88
C MET A 251 1.85 -9.05 1.60
N ALA A 252 0.54 -9.24 1.63
CA ALA A 252 -0.19 -9.70 0.45
C ALA A 252 -0.16 -8.70 -0.70
N CYS A 253 -0.09 -7.39 -0.42
CA CYS A 253 0.11 -6.38 -1.46
C CYS A 253 1.42 -6.53 -2.24
N HIS A 254 2.40 -7.27 -1.72
CA HIS A 254 3.65 -7.59 -2.39
C HIS A 254 3.62 -8.96 -3.06
N ILE A 255 3.08 -9.96 -2.35
CA ILE A 255 3.14 -11.37 -2.77
C ILE A 255 1.99 -11.73 -3.72
N LEU A 256 0.78 -11.21 -3.49
CA LEU A 256 -0.36 -11.40 -4.39
C LEU A 256 -0.37 -10.43 -5.59
N ASP A 257 0.50 -9.43 -5.63
CA ASP A 257 0.63 -8.49 -6.74
C ASP A 257 0.88 -9.20 -8.10
N PRO A 258 1.89 -10.10 -8.25
CA PRO A 258 2.06 -10.86 -9.49
C PRO A 258 0.86 -11.76 -9.82
N VAL A 259 0.17 -12.30 -8.81
CA VAL A 259 -1.03 -13.12 -9.01
C VAL A 259 -2.17 -12.27 -9.57
N PHE A 260 -2.42 -11.13 -8.94
CA PHE A 260 -3.46 -10.19 -9.35
C PHE A 260 -3.26 -9.69 -10.78
N LYS A 261 -2.03 -9.31 -11.11
CA LYS A 261 -1.67 -8.76 -12.43
C LYS A 261 -1.67 -9.83 -13.53
N ALA A 262 -0.97 -10.94 -13.31
CA ALA A 262 -0.80 -11.96 -14.32
C ALA A 262 -2.10 -12.68 -14.66
N LEU A 263 -2.95 -12.93 -13.67
CA LEU A 263 -4.24 -13.59 -13.85
C LEU A 263 -5.38 -12.60 -14.14
N LYS A 264 -5.10 -11.31 -14.26
CA LYS A 264 -6.09 -10.25 -14.53
C LYS A 264 -7.29 -10.33 -13.57
N LEU A 265 -6.99 -10.52 -12.29
CA LEU A 265 -8.01 -10.64 -11.27
C LEU A 265 -8.78 -9.33 -11.09
N LYS A 266 -10.02 -9.45 -10.67
CA LYS A 266 -10.89 -8.36 -10.23
C LYS A 266 -11.39 -8.72 -8.83
N TYR A 267 -12.70 -8.73 -8.62
CA TYR A 267 -13.28 -9.15 -7.35
C TYR A 267 -13.30 -10.68 -7.24
N ALA A 268 -12.91 -11.20 -6.09
CA ALA A 268 -13.20 -12.58 -5.75
C ALA A 268 -14.72 -12.73 -5.57
N THR A 269 -15.25 -13.89 -5.94
CA THR A 269 -16.68 -14.24 -5.72
C THR A 269 -16.91 -14.80 -4.33
N ALA A 270 -15.87 -15.35 -3.72
CA ALA A 270 -15.94 -15.94 -2.39
C ALA A 270 -14.58 -15.91 -1.69
N VAL A 271 -14.62 -15.96 -0.37
CA VAL A 271 -13.45 -16.06 0.51
C VAL A 271 -13.78 -16.93 1.71
N GLU A 272 -12.80 -17.67 2.19
CA GLU A 272 -12.89 -18.51 3.41
C GLU A 272 -11.55 -18.45 4.14
N ALA A 273 -11.61 -18.40 5.46
CA ALA A 273 -10.41 -18.36 6.30
C ALA A 273 -10.41 -19.46 7.37
N SER A 274 -9.21 -19.79 7.80
CA SER A 274 -8.91 -20.59 8.98
C SER A 274 -7.69 -19.99 9.66
N SER A 275 -7.73 -19.85 10.99
CA SER A 275 -6.66 -19.19 11.73
C SER A 275 -6.44 -19.79 13.12
N THR A 276 -5.34 -19.42 13.76
CA THR A 276 -5.19 -19.52 15.20
C THR A 276 -6.24 -18.64 15.91
N PRO A 277 -6.53 -18.87 17.21
CA PRO A 277 -7.59 -18.14 17.90
C PRO A 277 -7.54 -16.63 17.70
N ILE A 278 -8.68 -16.03 17.37
CA ILE A 278 -8.84 -14.60 17.08
C ILE A 278 -9.33 -13.88 18.33
N ASN A 279 -8.74 -12.74 18.62
CA ASN A 279 -9.22 -11.82 19.65
C ASN A 279 -9.67 -10.47 19.06
N THR A 280 -10.28 -9.64 19.92
CA THR A 280 -10.82 -8.33 19.54
C THR A 280 -9.76 -7.28 19.23
N GLU A 281 -8.49 -7.51 19.61
CA GLU A 281 -7.44 -6.51 19.62
C GLU A 281 -6.40 -6.70 18.52
N SER A 282 -6.08 -7.96 18.19
CA SER A 282 -4.90 -8.31 17.40
C SER A 282 -5.21 -9.41 16.39
N PRO A 283 -4.59 -9.37 15.20
CA PRO A 283 -4.63 -10.46 14.24
C PRO A 283 -4.10 -11.78 14.82
N PRO A 284 -4.51 -12.92 14.27
CA PRO A 284 -4.03 -14.23 14.69
C PRO A 284 -2.54 -14.41 14.39
N ASN A 285 -1.89 -15.37 15.08
CA ASN A 285 -0.47 -15.66 14.84
C ASN A 285 -0.21 -16.38 13.52
N ALA A 286 -1.19 -17.11 13.00
CA ALA A 286 -1.12 -17.81 11.74
C ALA A 286 -2.51 -17.94 11.12
N GLU A 287 -2.56 -17.82 9.80
CA GLU A 287 -3.81 -17.92 9.07
C GLU A 287 -3.63 -18.52 7.67
N MET A 288 -4.68 -19.12 7.19
CA MET A 288 -4.84 -19.59 5.82
C MET A 288 -6.12 -18.99 5.24
N VAL A 289 -6.00 -18.31 4.10
CA VAL A 289 -7.14 -17.67 3.44
C VAL A 289 -7.24 -18.16 2.00
N THR A 290 -8.42 -18.60 1.61
CA THR A 290 -8.69 -19.05 0.24
C THR A 290 -9.68 -18.13 -0.43
N TYR A 291 -9.32 -17.67 -1.63
CA TYR A 291 -10.14 -16.84 -2.49
C TYR A 291 -10.55 -17.63 -3.73
N TRP A 292 -11.77 -17.42 -4.22
CA TRP A 292 -12.25 -17.95 -5.49
C TRP A 292 -12.56 -16.82 -6.44
N PHE A 293 -11.98 -16.87 -7.63
CA PHE A 293 -12.21 -15.90 -8.68
C PHE A 293 -12.93 -16.57 -9.85
N PRO A 294 -13.91 -15.88 -10.46
CA PRO A 294 -14.67 -16.43 -11.58
C PRO A 294 -13.78 -16.57 -12.81
N GLN A 295 -14.28 -17.25 -13.81
CA GLN A 295 -13.71 -17.21 -15.15
C GLN A 295 -13.58 -15.76 -15.64
N ARG A 296 -12.46 -15.44 -16.28
CA ARG A 296 -12.17 -14.16 -16.92
C ARG A 296 -12.12 -14.32 -18.43
N ASP A 297 -12.07 -13.19 -19.16
CA ASP A 297 -11.87 -13.21 -20.61
C ASP A 297 -10.56 -13.88 -20.95
N ASN A 298 -10.62 -14.85 -21.88
CA ASN A 298 -9.44 -15.56 -22.34
C ASN A 298 -8.46 -14.62 -23.03
N LEU A 299 -7.17 -14.92 -22.84
CA LEU A 299 -6.11 -14.32 -23.62
C LEU A 299 -5.91 -15.07 -24.95
N PRO A 300 -5.26 -14.47 -25.95
CA PRO A 300 -5.08 -15.11 -27.26
C PRO A 300 -4.42 -16.49 -27.23
N LYS A 301 -3.57 -16.75 -26.22
CA LYS A 301 -2.77 -17.98 -26.14
C LYS A 301 -3.10 -18.85 -24.92
N VAL A 302 -3.94 -18.39 -24.00
CA VAL A 302 -4.27 -19.11 -22.77
C VAL A 302 -5.68 -18.77 -22.29
N ALA A 303 -6.45 -19.76 -21.88
CA ALA A 303 -7.72 -19.55 -21.19
C ALA A 303 -7.51 -19.08 -19.75
N MET A 304 -8.47 -18.32 -19.24
CA MET A 304 -8.50 -17.79 -17.86
C MET A 304 -9.69 -18.39 -17.09
N PRO A 305 -9.65 -19.68 -16.75
CA PRO A 305 -10.72 -20.37 -16.04
C PRO A 305 -10.90 -19.81 -14.63
N GLU A 306 -11.88 -20.33 -13.91
CA GLU A 306 -11.97 -20.09 -12.46
C GLU A 306 -10.65 -20.46 -11.79
N VAL A 307 -10.23 -19.63 -10.81
CA VAL A 307 -8.98 -19.86 -10.10
C VAL A 307 -9.17 -19.74 -8.59
N LYS A 308 -8.57 -20.69 -7.88
CA LYS A 308 -8.46 -20.71 -6.43
C LYS A 308 -7.07 -20.18 -6.04
N VAL A 309 -7.05 -19.13 -5.21
CA VAL A 309 -5.82 -18.56 -4.66
C VAL A 309 -5.81 -18.80 -3.15
N THR A 310 -4.78 -19.46 -2.63
CA THR A 310 -4.64 -19.71 -1.20
C THR A 310 -3.42 -18.99 -0.64
N TRP A 311 -3.65 -18.21 0.40
CA TRP A 311 -2.65 -17.52 1.20
C TRP A 311 -2.32 -18.30 2.46
N TYR A 312 -1.05 -18.25 2.88
CA TYR A 312 -0.55 -18.85 4.12
C TYR A 312 0.39 -17.89 4.82
N ASP A 313 0.31 -17.77 6.13
CA ASP A 313 1.27 -17.04 6.95
C ASP A 313 1.46 -17.65 8.34
N GLY A 314 2.23 -16.97 9.21
CA GLY A 314 2.51 -17.46 10.56
C GLY A 314 3.34 -18.75 10.60
N GLY A 315 4.12 -19.02 9.55
CA GLY A 315 4.92 -20.24 9.42
C GLY A 315 4.21 -21.38 8.70
N LEU A 316 2.94 -21.21 8.34
CA LEU A 316 2.24 -22.15 7.48
C LEU A 316 2.79 -22.06 6.06
N MET A 317 2.90 -23.21 5.41
CA MET A 317 3.42 -23.33 4.05
C MET A 317 2.46 -24.15 3.19
N PRO A 318 2.36 -23.88 1.87
CA PRO A 318 1.71 -24.81 0.97
C PRO A 318 2.49 -26.13 0.83
N GLU A 319 1.85 -27.12 0.26
CA GLU A 319 2.49 -28.39 -0.08
C GLU A 319 3.72 -28.13 -0.98
N ARG A 320 4.85 -28.77 -0.65
CA ARG A 320 6.07 -28.68 -1.44
C ARG A 320 5.86 -29.32 -2.80
N PRO A 321 6.12 -28.64 -3.92
CA PRO A 321 6.08 -29.25 -5.26
C PRO A 321 7.05 -30.41 -5.37
N THR A 322 6.56 -31.52 -5.96
CA THR A 322 7.38 -32.73 -6.20
C THR A 322 8.50 -32.51 -7.21
N GLU A 323 8.40 -31.45 -8.02
CA GLU A 323 9.40 -31.02 -8.98
C GLU A 323 10.64 -30.37 -8.36
N LEU A 324 10.54 -29.94 -7.09
CA LEU A 324 11.67 -29.39 -6.36
C LEU A 324 12.50 -30.51 -5.74
N LYS A 325 13.80 -30.52 -6.02
CA LYS A 325 14.75 -31.45 -5.41
C LYS A 325 14.91 -31.15 -3.91
N ASP A 326 15.38 -32.14 -3.17
CA ASP A 326 15.73 -31.96 -1.78
C ASP A 326 16.76 -30.83 -1.60
N GLY A 327 16.47 -29.91 -0.67
CA GLY A 327 17.32 -28.74 -0.39
C GLY A 327 17.06 -27.51 -1.28
N GLU A 328 16.31 -27.63 -2.41
CA GLU A 328 15.92 -26.44 -3.17
C GLU A 328 14.91 -25.62 -2.38
N PRO A 329 15.07 -24.28 -2.28
CA PRO A 329 14.17 -23.44 -1.52
C PRO A 329 12.83 -23.27 -2.22
N MET A 330 11.76 -23.12 -1.43
CA MET A 330 10.47 -22.62 -1.91
C MET A 330 10.43 -21.10 -1.76
N GLY A 331 10.39 -20.37 -2.89
CA GLY A 331 10.41 -18.91 -2.87
C GLY A 331 11.70 -18.33 -2.30
N ASP A 332 11.58 -17.31 -1.46
CA ASP A 332 12.68 -16.69 -0.72
C ASP A 332 12.40 -16.62 0.78
N TRP A 333 13.31 -16.01 1.56
CA TRP A 333 13.14 -15.83 3.01
C TRP A 333 11.84 -15.14 3.41
N ASN A 334 11.32 -14.21 2.60
CA ASN A 334 10.13 -13.42 2.93
C ASN A 334 8.83 -14.11 2.51
N GLY A 335 8.91 -15.10 1.63
CA GLY A 335 7.74 -15.83 1.11
C GLY A 335 7.85 -16.16 -0.37
N GLY A 336 6.72 -16.41 -0.99
CA GLY A 336 6.69 -16.74 -2.41
C GLY A 336 5.30 -17.02 -2.95
N VAL A 337 5.28 -17.37 -4.25
CA VAL A 337 4.08 -17.75 -4.99
C VAL A 337 4.39 -18.95 -5.86
N ILE A 338 3.45 -19.89 -5.96
CA ILE A 338 3.45 -20.97 -6.95
C ILE A 338 2.17 -20.88 -7.78
N PHE A 339 2.31 -20.69 -9.09
CA PHE A 339 1.24 -20.81 -10.06
C PHE A 339 1.21 -22.24 -10.58
N HIS A 340 0.07 -22.93 -10.43
CA HIS A 340 -0.13 -24.30 -10.92
C HIS A 340 -0.89 -24.24 -12.23
N GLY A 341 -0.16 -24.49 -13.31
CA GLY A 341 -0.71 -24.55 -14.67
C GLY A 341 -0.91 -25.97 -15.17
N SER A 342 -1.70 -26.13 -16.23
CA SER A 342 -2.00 -27.44 -16.85
C SER A 342 -0.79 -28.06 -17.57
N LYS A 343 0.28 -27.29 -17.82
CA LYS A 343 1.50 -27.73 -18.53
C LYS A 343 2.78 -27.58 -17.72
N GLY A 344 2.70 -27.04 -16.48
CA GLY A 344 3.86 -26.80 -15.62
C GLY A 344 3.54 -25.82 -14.51
N LYS A 345 4.56 -25.41 -13.78
CA LYS A 345 4.43 -24.45 -12.66
C LYS A 345 5.42 -23.31 -12.80
N ILE A 346 5.04 -22.13 -12.32
CA ILE A 346 5.95 -21.01 -12.10
C ILE A 346 6.04 -20.78 -10.60
N MET A 347 7.25 -20.64 -10.08
CA MET A 347 7.51 -20.22 -8.69
C MET A 347 8.30 -18.91 -8.70
N CYS A 348 8.02 -18.04 -7.71
CA CYS A 348 8.84 -16.84 -7.45
C CYS A 348 8.91 -16.56 -5.96
N GLY A 349 9.86 -15.72 -5.57
CA GLY A 349 9.96 -15.17 -4.22
C GLY A 349 9.01 -13.99 -3.99
N CYS A 350 9.13 -13.38 -2.81
CA CYS A 350 8.46 -12.13 -2.48
C CYS A 350 8.81 -11.05 -3.51
N TYR A 351 7.92 -10.08 -3.76
CA TYR A 351 8.08 -9.06 -4.81
C TYR A 351 8.20 -9.60 -6.24
N ALA A 352 7.72 -10.83 -6.49
CA ALA A 352 7.92 -11.55 -7.75
C ALA A 352 9.40 -11.81 -8.09
N ALA A 353 10.26 -11.89 -7.06
CA ALA A 353 11.70 -12.06 -7.25
C ALA A 353 12.01 -13.42 -7.86
N ASN A 354 13.01 -13.45 -8.76
CA ASN A 354 13.58 -14.65 -9.34
C ASN A 354 12.56 -15.69 -9.86
N PRO A 355 11.63 -15.31 -10.77
CA PRO A 355 10.66 -16.24 -11.29
C PRO A 355 11.35 -17.38 -12.04
N THR A 356 10.91 -18.61 -11.77
CA THR A 356 11.48 -19.84 -12.35
C THR A 356 10.36 -20.83 -12.71
N LEU A 357 10.59 -21.64 -13.73
CA LEU A 357 9.76 -22.82 -14.03
C LEU A 357 10.10 -23.96 -13.07
N LEU A 358 9.17 -24.87 -12.85
CA LEU A 358 9.41 -26.10 -12.11
C LEU A 358 9.18 -27.32 -13.02
N PRO A 359 10.11 -28.29 -13.04
CA PRO A 359 11.40 -28.31 -12.31
C PRO A 359 12.36 -27.22 -12.77
N THR A 360 13.25 -26.78 -11.87
CA THR A 360 14.17 -25.64 -12.12
C THR A 360 15.10 -25.85 -13.30
N SER A 361 15.40 -27.10 -13.67
CA SER A 361 16.18 -27.47 -14.85
C SER A 361 15.54 -27.04 -16.18
N GLU A 362 14.23 -26.81 -16.22
CA GLU A 362 13.59 -26.34 -17.45
C GLU A 362 14.10 -24.95 -17.86
N MET A 363 14.59 -24.14 -16.90
CA MET A 363 15.15 -22.81 -17.18
C MET A 363 16.39 -22.86 -18.08
N GLU A 364 17.12 -23.99 -18.13
CA GLU A 364 18.33 -24.14 -18.97
C GLU A 364 18.00 -24.06 -20.48
N THR A 365 16.82 -24.52 -20.87
CA THR A 365 16.38 -24.56 -22.27
C THR A 365 15.24 -23.60 -22.58
N PHE A 366 14.67 -22.98 -21.54
CA PHE A 366 13.52 -22.10 -21.69
C PHE A 366 13.87 -20.82 -22.45
N LYS A 367 13.12 -20.55 -23.50
CA LYS A 367 13.19 -19.30 -24.25
C LYS A 367 12.07 -18.38 -23.79
N GLU A 368 12.46 -17.30 -23.16
CA GLU A 368 11.49 -16.30 -22.70
C GLU A 368 10.67 -15.74 -23.86
N PRO A 369 9.36 -15.51 -23.64
CA PRO A 369 8.53 -14.81 -24.61
C PRO A 369 8.98 -13.39 -24.86
N GLU A 370 8.43 -12.77 -25.89
CA GLU A 370 8.64 -11.35 -26.21
C GLU A 370 8.23 -10.46 -25.02
N LYS A 371 9.04 -9.44 -24.74
CA LYS A 371 8.79 -8.42 -23.73
C LYS A 371 7.72 -7.45 -24.23
N THR A 372 6.52 -7.54 -23.69
CA THR A 372 5.36 -6.74 -24.12
C THR A 372 4.96 -5.64 -23.12
N ILE A 373 5.40 -5.76 -21.87
CA ILE A 373 5.08 -4.80 -20.82
C ILE A 373 6.19 -3.75 -20.68
N ARG A 374 5.82 -2.48 -20.54
CA ARG A 374 6.77 -1.37 -20.33
C ARG A 374 7.70 -1.67 -19.14
N ARG A 375 9.00 -1.60 -19.35
CA ARG A 375 10.03 -1.70 -18.31
C ARG A 375 10.20 -0.35 -17.62
N ILE A 376 10.43 -0.39 -16.31
CA ILE A 376 10.69 0.80 -15.50
C ILE A 376 12.19 0.86 -15.22
N PRO A 377 12.87 1.94 -15.61
CA PRO A 377 14.29 2.10 -15.33
C PRO A 377 14.56 2.07 -13.82
N ASN A 378 15.67 1.49 -13.41
CA ASN A 378 16.12 1.41 -12.01
C ASN A 378 15.08 0.79 -11.04
N ALA A 379 14.29 -0.16 -11.53
CA ALA A 379 13.21 -0.78 -10.78
C ALA A 379 13.69 -1.44 -9.47
N GLU A 380 14.92 -1.94 -9.44
CA GLU A 380 15.53 -2.59 -8.27
C GLU A 380 16.01 -1.61 -7.19
N THR A 381 15.97 -0.30 -7.46
CA THR A 381 16.42 0.74 -6.53
C THR A 381 15.33 1.77 -6.26
N ASN A 382 15.24 2.83 -7.07
CA ASN A 382 14.30 3.93 -6.90
C ASN A 382 13.28 4.06 -8.05
N GLY A 383 13.29 3.13 -9.00
CA GLY A 383 12.45 3.21 -10.21
C GLY A 383 10.97 3.26 -9.91
N HIS A 384 10.53 2.68 -8.81
CA HIS A 384 9.12 2.70 -8.42
C HIS A 384 8.65 4.12 -8.09
N GLU A 385 9.39 4.84 -7.28
CA GLU A 385 9.11 6.25 -6.95
C GLU A 385 9.33 7.16 -8.17
N GLN A 386 10.36 6.88 -8.98
CA GLN A 386 10.65 7.65 -10.19
C GLN A 386 9.57 7.49 -11.28
N ASP A 387 8.91 6.32 -11.37
CA ASP A 387 7.78 6.11 -12.27
C ASP A 387 6.57 6.97 -11.88
N TRP A 388 6.32 7.15 -10.59
CA TRP A 388 5.31 8.08 -10.11
C TRP A 388 5.67 9.54 -10.37
N ILE A 389 6.92 9.95 -10.11
CA ILE A 389 7.41 11.30 -10.40
C ILE A 389 7.25 11.61 -11.90
N ARG A 390 7.62 10.69 -12.78
CA ARG A 390 7.40 10.80 -14.22
C ARG A 390 5.92 11.04 -14.52
N ALA A 391 5.03 10.20 -14.00
CA ALA A 391 3.60 10.33 -14.22
C ALA A 391 3.03 11.65 -13.66
N ALA A 392 3.54 12.14 -12.53
CA ALA A 392 3.14 13.42 -11.95
C ALA A 392 3.57 14.63 -12.78
N LYS A 393 4.66 14.51 -13.55
CA LYS A 393 5.14 15.57 -14.46
C LYS A 393 4.49 15.55 -15.84
N GLU A 394 3.76 14.50 -16.18
CA GLU A 394 3.03 14.41 -17.44
C GLU A 394 1.68 15.13 -17.34
N SER A 395 1.26 15.76 -18.44
CA SER A 395 -0.06 16.37 -18.50
C SER A 395 -1.16 15.32 -18.35
N LYS A 396 -2.26 15.66 -17.67
CA LYS A 396 -3.39 14.77 -17.41
C LYS A 396 -3.87 14.01 -18.65
N ASP A 397 -3.93 14.70 -19.80
CA ASP A 397 -4.51 14.14 -21.03
C ASP A 397 -3.58 13.14 -21.74
N ASN A 398 -2.27 13.21 -21.48
CA ASN A 398 -1.25 12.37 -22.12
C ASN A 398 -0.51 11.48 -21.11
N ARG A 399 -0.96 11.43 -19.86
CA ARG A 399 -0.28 10.70 -18.81
C ARG A 399 -0.32 9.20 -19.06
N VAL A 400 0.87 8.61 -19.05
CA VAL A 400 1.01 7.16 -18.85
C VAL A 400 0.99 6.91 -17.34
N GLU A 401 -0.05 6.31 -16.84
CA GLU A 401 -0.19 6.08 -15.41
C GLU A 401 0.98 5.28 -14.82
N ALA A 402 1.30 5.57 -13.56
CA ALA A 402 2.31 4.82 -12.84
C ALA A 402 1.88 3.35 -12.63
N SER A 403 2.83 2.45 -12.48
CA SER A 403 2.62 1.00 -12.58
C SER A 403 1.63 0.45 -11.55
N SER A 404 1.56 1.05 -10.37
CA SER A 404 0.63 0.70 -9.28
C SER A 404 -0.25 1.90 -8.89
N ASN A 405 -0.82 2.59 -9.90
CA ASN A 405 -1.77 3.67 -9.68
C ASN A 405 -3.02 3.18 -8.93
N PHE A 406 -3.79 4.07 -8.35
CA PHE A 406 -4.91 3.68 -7.47
C PHE A 406 -6.04 2.93 -8.19
N SER A 407 -6.19 3.05 -9.51
CA SER A 407 -7.13 2.22 -10.27
C SER A 407 -6.73 0.74 -10.32
N TYR A 408 -5.44 0.45 -10.15
CA TYR A 408 -4.89 -0.90 -9.99
C TYR A 408 -4.79 -1.30 -8.50
N ALA A 409 -4.22 -0.42 -7.69
CA ALA A 409 -3.93 -0.68 -6.27
C ALA A 409 -5.20 -0.81 -5.40
N GLY A 410 -6.26 -0.07 -5.73
CA GLY A 410 -7.54 -0.15 -5.02
C GLY A 410 -8.13 -1.56 -5.06
N PRO A 411 -8.42 -2.14 -6.24
CA PRO A 411 -8.91 -3.51 -6.35
C PRO A 411 -7.97 -4.58 -5.76
N LEU A 412 -6.65 -4.42 -5.88
CA LEU A 412 -5.69 -5.31 -5.22
C LEU A 412 -5.81 -5.23 -3.69
N THR A 413 -5.92 -4.02 -3.14
CA THR A 413 -6.10 -3.82 -1.70
C THR A 413 -7.45 -4.36 -1.21
N GLU A 414 -8.52 -4.21 -2.00
CA GLU A 414 -9.81 -4.82 -1.68
C GLU A 414 -9.70 -6.35 -1.58
N MET A 415 -9.03 -7.01 -2.52
CA MET A 415 -8.77 -8.45 -2.45
C MET A 415 -8.06 -8.82 -1.14
N VAL A 416 -7.02 -8.10 -0.77
CA VAL A 416 -6.25 -8.33 0.46
C VAL A 416 -7.13 -8.16 1.69
N LEU A 417 -7.87 -7.06 1.76
CA LEU A 417 -8.74 -6.74 2.91
C LEU A 417 -9.94 -7.68 3.05
N MET A 418 -10.45 -8.25 1.94
CA MET A 418 -11.43 -9.33 2.02
C MET A 418 -10.93 -10.54 2.80
N GLY A 419 -9.66 -10.89 2.66
CA GLY A 419 -9.03 -11.93 3.46
C GLY A 419 -8.98 -11.58 4.94
N VAL A 420 -8.60 -10.35 5.25
CA VAL A 420 -8.63 -9.83 6.64
C VAL A 420 -10.04 -9.91 7.24
N LEU A 421 -11.07 -9.55 6.47
CA LEU A 421 -12.47 -9.67 6.89
C LEU A 421 -12.88 -11.14 7.11
N ALA A 422 -12.46 -12.03 6.20
CA ALA A 422 -12.77 -13.46 6.33
C ALA A 422 -12.13 -14.07 7.58
N VAL A 423 -10.90 -13.68 7.91
CA VAL A 423 -10.24 -14.08 9.17
C VAL A 423 -11.03 -13.60 10.38
N ARG A 424 -11.45 -12.34 10.42
CA ARG A 424 -12.25 -11.78 11.51
C ARG A 424 -13.63 -12.42 11.66
N LEU A 425 -14.15 -13.03 10.60
CA LEU A 425 -15.46 -13.71 10.52
C LEU A 425 -15.35 -15.24 10.56
N GLU A 426 -14.15 -15.80 10.81
CA GLU A 426 -13.89 -17.22 10.64
C GLU A 426 -14.73 -18.14 11.57
N ASP A 427 -15.22 -17.62 12.70
CA ASP A 427 -16.12 -18.38 13.61
C ASP A 427 -17.47 -18.75 12.97
N LEU A 428 -17.86 -18.08 11.86
CA LEU A 428 -19.02 -18.47 11.05
C LEU A 428 -18.85 -19.85 10.38
N LYS A 429 -17.63 -20.34 10.23
CA LYS A 429 -17.29 -21.66 9.66
C LYS A 429 -17.94 -21.90 8.30
N LYS A 430 -17.96 -20.88 7.44
CA LYS A 430 -18.55 -20.97 6.10
C LYS A 430 -17.77 -20.16 5.08
N ARG A 431 -17.91 -20.54 3.82
CA ARG A 431 -17.45 -19.72 2.71
C ARG A 431 -18.32 -18.47 2.61
N LEU A 432 -17.70 -17.31 2.65
CA LEU A 432 -18.34 -16.00 2.53
C LEU A 432 -18.44 -15.62 1.04
N LEU A 433 -19.61 -15.29 0.57
CA LEU A 433 -19.86 -14.89 -0.82
C LEU A 433 -19.81 -13.37 -0.94
N TRP A 434 -18.93 -12.85 -1.79
CA TRP A 434 -18.71 -11.42 -1.95
C TRP A 434 -19.53 -10.84 -3.10
N ASP A 435 -20.38 -9.87 -2.78
CA ASP A 435 -21.05 -8.99 -3.75
C ASP A 435 -20.16 -7.75 -3.97
N GLY A 436 -19.28 -7.86 -4.96
CA GLY A 436 -18.30 -6.81 -5.24
C GLY A 436 -18.91 -5.48 -5.67
N GLU A 437 -20.08 -5.46 -6.27
CA GLU A 437 -20.75 -4.21 -6.66
C GLU A 437 -21.22 -3.42 -5.44
N ASN A 438 -21.79 -4.11 -4.44
CA ASN A 438 -22.37 -3.50 -3.26
C ASN A 438 -21.45 -3.51 -2.02
N MET A 439 -20.23 -4.01 -2.13
CA MET A 439 -19.27 -4.13 -1.01
C MET A 439 -19.86 -4.83 0.21
N ARG A 440 -20.42 -6.03 0.05
CA ARG A 440 -21.03 -6.78 1.15
C ARG A 440 -20.89 -8.28 0.98
N PHE A 441 -21.00 -9.00 2.07
CA PHE A 441 -21.15 -10.46 2.02
C PHE A 441 -22.64 -10.83 1.78
N ALA A 442 -22.91 -11.45 0.62
CA ALA A 442 -24.27 -11.73 0.15
C ALA A 442 -24.97 -12.85 0.93
N ASN A 443 -24.22 -13.73 1.60
CA ASN A 443 -24.74 -14.88 2.34
C ASN A 443 -24.68 -14.74 3.87
N MET A 444 -24.61 -13.50 4.36
CA MET A 444 -24.71 -13.19 5.79
C MET A 444 -26.11 -12.66 6.14
N ASN A 445 -26.58 -12.93 7.35
CA ASN A 445 -27.87 -12.47 7.84
C ASN A 445 -27.79 -11.89 9.26
N HIS A 446 -28.83 -11.17 9.68
CA HIS A 446 -28.87 -10.44 10.95
C HIS A 446 -28.88 -11.35 12.20
N SER A 447 -29.22 -12.62 12.08
CA SER A 447 -29.23 -13.56 13.23
C SER A 447 -27.87 -14.18 13.49
N GLU A 448 -26.92 -14.05 12.57
CA GLU A 448 -25.59 -14.64 12.71
C GLU A 448 -24.73 -13.88 13.70
N GLN A 449 -24.03 -14.63 14.51
CA GLN A 449 -23.11 -14.10 15.52
C GLN A 449 -21.79 -14.83 15.44
N ILE A 450 -20.72 -14.16 15.85
CA ILE A 450 -19.39 -14.74 16.00
C ILE A 450 -18.91 -14.59 17.42
N ARG A 451 -18.17 -15.60 17.89
CA ARG A 451 -17.47 -15.54 19.16
C ARG A 451 -16.07 -14.98 18.94
N VAL A 452 -15.69 -14.05 19.76
CA VAL A 452 -14.37 -13.42 19.77
C VAL A 452 -13.75 -13.58 21.17
N ILE A 453 -12.46 -13.85 21.23
CA ILE A 453 -11.75 -13.96 22.51
C ILE A 453 -11.51 -12.54 23.05
N THR A 454 -11.91 -12.31 24.29
CA THR A 454 -11.66 -11.07 25.02
C THR A 454 -10.52 -11.20 26.03
N SER A 455 -10.22 -12.41 26.45
CA SER A 455 -9.05 -12.75 27.28
C SER A 455 -8.71 -14.23 27.15
N ASN A 456 -7.43 -14.54 27.06
CA ASN A 456 -6.94 -15.92 26.97
C ASN A 456 -5.73 -16.11 27.89
N LYS A 457 -6.00 -16.48 29.14
CA LYS A 457 -4.98 -16.66 30.16
C LYS A 457 -4.73 -18.14 30.43
N PHE A 458 -3.46 -18.48 30.39
CA PHE A 458 -2.97 -19.78 30.87
C PHE A 458 -2.26 -19.59 32.22
N GLU A 459 -2.63 -20.39 33.19
CA GLU A 459 -2.03 -20.39 34.53
C GLU A 459 -1.73 -21.83 34.96
N VAL A 460 -0.71 -22.02 35.79
CA VAL A 460 -0.46 -23.29 36.48
C VAL A 460 -0.74 -23.07 37.94
N VAL A 461 -1.76 -23.76 38.49
CA VAL A 461 -2.16 -23.66 39.90
C VAL A 461 -1.98 -25.03 40.58
N ASN A 462 -1.08 -25.09 41.54
CA ASN A 462 -0.71 -26.33 42.26
C ASN A 462 -0.25 -27.46 41.32
N GLY A 463 0.42 -27.11 40.21
CA GLY A 463 0.91 -28.07 39.21
C GLY A 463 -0.08 -28.40 38.10
N ASP A 464 -1.35 -27.98 38.20
CA ASP A 464 -2.38 -28.24 37.20
C ASP A 464 -2.54 -27.06 36.23
N PRO A 465 -2.63 -27.30 34.90
CA PRO A 465 -2.88 -26.27 33.91
C PRO A 465 -4.33 -25.76 34.01
N LYS A 466 -4.50 -24.44 34.02
CA LYS A 466 -5.80 -23.77 33.96
C LYS A 466 -5.88 -22.87 32.74
N PHE A 467 -6.85 -23.13 31.89
CA PHE A 467 -7.16 -22.33 30.71
C PHE A 467 -8.34 -21.42 31.03
N ASN A 468 -8.09 -20.13 31.17
CA ASN A 468 -9.10 -19.12 31.46
C ASN A 468 -9.38 -18.28 30.21
N THR A 469 -10.02 -18.88 29.19
CA THR A 469 -10.45 -18.21 27.99
C THR A 469 -11.83 -17.62 28.17
N LYS A 470 -11.96 -16.30 27.96
CA LYS A 470 -13.23 -15.58 27.94
C LYS A 470 -13.60 -15.21 26.52
N TYR A 471 -14.87 -15.36 26.20
CA TYR A 471 -15.43 -15.04 24.92
C TYR A 471 -16.48 -13.94 25.07
N ASP A 472 -16.59 -13.10 24.03
CA ASP A 472 -17.76 -12.27 23.80
C ASP A 472 -18.45 -12.74 22.52
N THR A 473 -19.71 -12.40 22.36
CA THR A 473 -20.49 -12.74 21.18
C THR A 473 -20.99 -11.46 20.54
N ILE A 474 -20.63 -11.23 19.29
CA ILE A 474 -20.95 -10.01 18.55
C ILE A 474 -21.73 -10.32 17.27
N PRO A 475 -22.64 -9.40 16.82
CA PRO A 475 -23.39 -9.57 15.58
C PRO A 475 -22.44 -9.60 14.37
N ALA A 476 -22.43 -10.70 13.62
CA ALA A 476 -21.49 -10.89 12.51
C ALA A 476 -21.70 -9.89 11.38
N LEU A 477 -22.94 -9.70 10.91
CA LEU A 477 -23.26 -8.81 9.80
C LEU A 477 -22.93 -7.35 10.13
N ALA A 478 -23.37 -6.82 11.27
CA ALA A 478 -23.10 -5.44 11.68
C ALA A 478 -21.60 -5.18 11.86
N SER A 479 -20.88 -6.16 12.41
CA SER A 479 -19.42 -6.08 12.54
C SER A 479 -18.72 -6.06 11.18
N ALA A 480 -19.15 -6.91 10.24
CA ALA A 480 -18.63 -6.94 8.89
C ALA A 480 -18.84 -5.59 8.17
N GLU A 481 -20.04 -5.01 8.26
CA GLU A 481 -20.37 -3.71 7.67
C GLU A 481 -19.51 -2.59 8.25
N GLU A 482 -19.27 -2.59 9.57
CA GLU A 482 -18.36 -1.63 10.20
C GLU A 482 -16.92 -1.81 9.71
N TRP A 483 -16.42 -3.03 9.62
CA TRP A 483 -15.04 -3.30 9.19
C TRP A 483 -14.82 -3.03 7.69
N ILE A 484 -15.84 -3.19 6.87
CA ILE A 484 -15.81 -2.83 5.45
C ILE A 484 -15.70 -1.32 5.26
N ARG A 485 -16.36 -0.52 6.11
CA ARG A 485 -16.43 0.94 5.99
C ARG A 485 -15.50 1.69 6.93
N HIS A 486 -15.28 1.19 8.14
CA HIS A 486 -14.53 1.81 9.22
C HIS A 486 -15.12 3.16 9.65
N ASN A 487 -15.93 3.16 10.71
CA ASN A 487 -16.46 4.40 11.29
C ASN A 487 -15.39 5.16 12.07
N TYR A 488 -15.12 6.40 11.69
CA TYR A 488 -14.14 7.25 12.34
C TYR A 488 -14.67 7.78 13.68
N ARG A 489 -13.76 7.98 14.63
CA ARG A 489 -14.11 8.59 15.91
C ARG A 489 -14.47 10.06 15.74
N ASP A 490 -15.17 10.64 16.73
CA ASP A 490 -15.54 12.05 16.78
C ASP A 490 -14.34 12.98 16.56
N GLY A 491 -14.54 14.04 15.79
CA GLY A 491 -13.51 15.00 15.39
C GLY A 491 -12.72 14.63 14.14
N TRP A 492 -13.02 13.46 13.51
CA TRP A 492 -12.46 13.05 12.23
C TRP A 492 -13.56 12.89 11.19
N GLU A 493 -13.42 13.60 10.07
CA GLU A 493 -14.42 13.62 9.01
C GLU A 493 -14.41 12.31 8.22
N GLN A 494 -15.58 11.70 8.00
CA GLN A 494 -15.73 10.54 7.12
C GLN A 494 -15.43 10.93 5.67
N ILE A 495 -14.77 10.04 4.92
CA ILE A 495 -14.42 10.25 3.51
C ILE A 495 -15.51 9.76 2.55
#